data_c845cdd6f79b9b078f5e60c9bf328591
#
_entry.id   c845cdd6f79b9b078f5e60c9bf328591
#
_cell.length_a   1.000
_cell.length_b   1.000
_cell.length_c   1.000
_cell.angle_alpha   90.00
_cell.angle_beta   90.00
_cell.angle_gamma   90.00
#
_symmetry.space_group_name_H-M   'P 1'
#
loop_
_entity.id
_entity.type
_entity.pdbx_description
1 polymer ?
#
loop_
_entity_poly.entity_id
_entity_poly.type
_entity_poly.pdbx_seq_one_letter_code
_entity_poly.pdbx_strand_id
1 'polypeptide(L)'
;MLTATILSSSIVFLIAFVLFQKGSLILTTKPLSELLFSSSWYPWRGEFGFYPFIVGTFWVTALAMILAIPICLLSTIYLAEYASKNVRGIVKPLVDLLAGIPSVVYGLWGVLAIVPLIRDHLAPLAGVTTTGYSVLAGGMVLAIMV
;
A
#
# COMPACT_ATOMS: atom_id res chain seq x y z
N MET A 1 -15.39 29.19 4.88
CA MET A 1 -14.28 28.29 5.19
C MET A 1 -14.59 27.40 6.41
N LEU A 2 -14.99 27.97 7.53
CA LEU A 2 -15.27 27.25 8.78
C LEU A 2 -16.35 26.15 8.63
N THR A 3 -17.41 26.44 7.90
CA THR A 3 -18.50 25.47 7.59
C THR A 3 -18.02 24.28 6.78
N ALA A 4 -17.19 24.48 5.77
CA ALA A 4 -16.62 23.39 4.96
C ALA A 4 -15.69 22.50 5.80
N THR A 5 -14.90 23.09 6.70
CA THR A 5 -14.02 22.31 7.59
C THR A 5 -14.83 21.48 8.58
N ILE A 6 -15.89 22.05 9.17
CA ILE A 6 -16.77 21.31 10.08
C ILE A 6 -17.47 20.15 9.35
N LEU A 7 -17.98 20.38 8.14
CA LEU A 7 -18.62 19.32 7.32
C LEU A 7 -17.62 18.19 6.99
N SER A 8 -16.42 18.53 6.55
CA SER A 8 -15.39 17.52 6.25
C SER A 8 -15.02 16.69 7.48
N SER A 9 -14.82 17.35 8.63
CA SER A 9 -14.53 16.66 9.89
C SER A 9 -15.69 15.76 10.32
N SER A 10 -16.94 16.24 10.20
CA SER A 10 -18.12 15.46 10.55
C SER A 10 -18.26 14.18 9.72
N ILE A 11 -17.90 14.22 8.43
CA ILE A 11 -17.91 13.03 7.55
C ILE A 11 -16.92 11.98 8.07
N VAL A 12 -15.72 12.39 8.48
CA VAL A 12 -14.70 11.45 9.01
C VAL A 12 -15.22 10.77 10.28
N PHE A 13 -15.79 11.54 11.23
CA PHE A 13 -16.38 10.96 12.44
C PHE A 13 -17.57 10.04 12.15
N LEU A 14 -18.41 10.39 11.18
CA LEU A 14 -19.55 9.58 10.79
C LEU A 14 -19.07 8.24 10.18
N ILE A 15 -18.07 8.27 9.29
CA ILE A 15 -17.46 7.06 8.72
C ILE A 15 -16.87 6.20 9.84
N ALA A 16 -16.10 6.77 10.76
CA ALA A 16 -15.51 6.06 11.88
C ALA A 16 -16.58 5.40 12.77
N PHE A 17 -17.67 6.12 13.05
CA PHE A 17 -18.79 5.60 13.84
C PHE A 17 -19.50 4.43 13.16
N VAL A 18 -19.80 4.56 11.86
CA VAL A 18 -20.45 3.48 11.08
C VAL A 18 -19.55 2.24 10.99
N LEU A 19 -18.25 2.44 10.74
CA LEU A 19 -17.29 1.35 10.71
C LEU A 19 -17.17 0.67 12.08
N PHE A 20 -17.15 1.43 13.16
CA PHE A 20 -17.13 0.88 14.51
C PHE A 20 -18.40 0.07 14.82
N GLN A 21 -19.59 0.55 14.46
CA GLN A 21 -20.83 -0.20 14.62
C GLN A 21 -20.81 -1.52 13.83
N LYS A 22 -20.34 -1.50 12.59
CA LYS A 22 -20.24 -2.72 11.76
C LYS A 22 -19.17 -3.68 12.28
N GLY A 23 -18.03 -3.15 12.73
CA GLY A 23 -16.93 -3.94 13.29
C GLY A 23 -17.24 -4.50 14.67
N SER A 24 -18.06 -3.84 15.49
CA SER A 24 -18.39 -4.29 16.84
C SER A 24 -19.07 -5.67 16.86
N LEU A 25 -19.81 -6.03 15.83
CA LEU A 25 -20.44 -7.34 15.70
C LEU A 25 -19.40 -8.48 15.70
N ILE A 26 -18.25 -8.28 15.06
CA ILE A 26 -17.15 -9.26 15.02
C ILE A 26 -16.46 -9.31 16.39
N LEU A 27 -16.28 -8.18 17.04
CA LEU A 27 -15.66 -8.09 18.37
C LEU A 27 -16.47 -8.76 19.47
N THR A 28 -17.78 -8.86 19.29
CA THR A 28 -18.67 -9.57 20.26
C THR A 28 -18.71 -11.09 20.06
N THR A 29 -18.32 -11.57 18.87
CA THR A 29 -18.38 -13.02 18.56
C THR A 29 -17.16 -13.79 19.04
N LYS A 30 -15.98 -13.14 19.11
CA LYS A 30 -14.71 -13.79 19.50
C LYS A 30 -13.83 -12.85 20.32
N PRO A 31 -13.01 -13.41 21.24
CA PRO A 31 -12.05 -12.60 22.00
C PRO A 31 -11.02 -11.97 21.08
N LEU A 32 -10.58 -10.76 21.43
CA LEU A 32 -9.65 -9.97 20.64
C LEU A 32 -8.33 -10.70 20.34
N SER A 33 -7.87 -11.52 21.28
CA SER A 33 -6.67 -12.35 21.11
C SER A 33 -6.82 -13.37 19.98
N GLU A 34 -7.96 -14.02 19.87
CA GLU A 34 -8.23 -14.98 18.79
C GLU A 34 -8.33 -14.26 17.44
N LEU A 35 -8.98 -13.09 17.40
CA LEU A 35 -9.07 -12.28 16.18
C LEU A 35 -7.71 -11.84 15.67
N LEU A 36 -6.79 -11.45 16.54
CA LEU A 36 -5.48 -10.93 16.15
C LEU A 36 -4.48 -12.04 15.78
N PHE A 37 -4.52 -13.17 16.46
CA PHE A 37 -3.52 -14.24 16.30
C PHE A 37 -4.00 -15.45 15.51
N SER A 38 -5.30 -15.57 15.21
CA SER A 38 -5.79 -16.65 14.34
C SER A 38 -5.36 -16.42 12.90
N SER A 39 -4.90 -17.49 12.25
CA SER A 39 -4.53 -17.49 10.83
C SER A 39 -5.69 -17.93 9.91
N SER A 40 -6.82 -18.36 10.44
CA SER A 40 -7.95 -18.81 9.65
C SER A 40 -8.86 -17.65 9.27
N TRP A 41 -9.06 -17.45 7.97
CA TRP A 41 -9.99 -16.45 7.41
C TRP A 41 -11.05 -17.13 6.55
N TYR A 42 -12.14 -17.54 7.21
CA TYR A 42 -13.31 -18.14 6.56
C TYR A 42 -14.59 -17.45 7.02
N PRO A 43 -14.95 -16.29 6.48
CA PRO A 43 -16.12 -15.50 6.89
C PRO A 43 -17.43 -16.30 6.85
N TRP A 44 -17.56 -17.22 5.89
CA TRP A 44 -18.74 -18.10 5.73
C TRP A 44 -18.91 -19.11 6.89
N ARG A 45 -17.83 -19.38 7.63
CA ARG A 45 -17.83 -20.27 8.81
C ARG A 45 -17.77 -19.49 10.12
N GLY A 46 -17.80 -18.15 10.07
CA GLY A 46 -17.63 -17.31 11.24
C GLY A 46 -16.21 -17.28 11.81
N GLU A 47 -15.20 -17.67 11.03
CA GLU A 47 -13.80 -17.63 11.42
C GLU A 47 -13.15 -16.37 10.87
N PHE A 48 -12.76 -15.48 11.81
CA PHE A 48 -12.15 -14.18 11.48
C PHE A 48 -10.78 -14.09 12.13
N GLY A 49 -9.70 -14.34 11.36
CA GLY A 49 -8.32 -14.21 11.82
C GLY A 49 -7.60 -13.10 11.06
N PHE A 50 -7.11 -12.08 11.77
CA PHE A 50 -6.41 -10.95 11.15
C PHE A 50 -4.90 -11.16 11.01
N TYR A 51 -4.35 -12.22 11.60
CA TYR A 51 -2.91 -12.50 11.56
C TYR A 51 -2.31 -12.48 10.14
N PRO A 52 -2.88 -13.15 9.11
CA PRO A 52 -2.33 -13.12 7.76
C PRO A 52 -2.28 -11.71 7.16
N PHE A 53 -3.28 -10.87 7.46
CA PHE A 53 -3.33 -9.49 6.97
C PHE A 53 -2.28 -8.61 7.64
N ILE A 54 -2.07 -8.78 8.97
CA ILE A 54 -1.06 -8.05 9.72
C ILE A 54 0.34 -8.41 9.21
N VAL A 55 0.63 -9.70 9.10
CA VAL A 55 1.93 -10.19 8.61
C VAL A 55 2.15 -9.81 7.15
N GLY A 56 1.10 -9.94 6.31
CA GLY A 56 1.15 -9.51 4.91
C GLY A 56 1.48 -8.02 4.77
N THR A 57 0.81 -7.16 5.54
CA THR A 57 1.09 -5.72 5.54
C THR A 57 2.53 -5.42 5.96
N PHE A 58 3.02 -6.10 7.01
CA PHE A 58 4.40 -5.94 7.47
C PHE A 58 5.41 -6.30 6.36
N TRP A 59 5.25 -7.46 5.71
CA TRP A 59 6.16 -7.89 4.65
C TRP A 59 6.09 -7.02 3.40
N VAL A 60 4.90 -6.61 2.97
CA VAL A 60 4.76 -5.71 1.81
C VAL A 60 5.41 -4.37 2.10
N THR A 61 5.20 -3.81 3.30
CA THR A 61 5.80 -2.54 3.70
C THR A 61 7.32 -2.65 3.82
N ALA A 62 7.84 -3.70 4.46
CA ALA A 62 9.27 -3.93 4.59
C ALA A 62 9.96 -4.03 3.21
N LEU A 63 9.36 -4.78 2.30
CA LEU A 63 9.87 -4.90 0.94
C LEU A 63 9.82 -3.57 0.18
N ALA A 64 8.72 -2.83 0.28
CA ALA A 64 8.60 -1.51 -0.33
C ALA A 64 9.69 -0.55 0.17
N MET A 65 9.94 -0.53 1.48
CA MET A 65 11.00 0.29 2.08
C MET A 65 12.41 -0.12 1.61
N ILE A 66 12.69 -1.41 1.55
CA ILE A 66 13.98 -1.93 1.06
C ILE A 66 14.23 -1.49 -0.38
N LEU A 67 13.21 -1.45 -1.21
CA LEU A 67 13.32 -1.01 -2.61
C LEU A 67 13.35 0.51 -2.74
N ALA A 68 12.48 1.23 -2.03
CA ALA A 68 12.31 2.66 -2.16
C ALA A 68 13.44 3.46 -1.49
N ILE A 69 13.84 3.14 -0.25
CA ILE A 69 14.78 3.95 0.52
C ILE A 69 16.11 4.19 -0.20
N PRO A 70 16.80 3.17 -0.74
CA PRO A 70 18.06 3.38 -1.42
C PRO A 70 17.93 4.32 -2.63
N ILE A 71 16.90 4.13 -3.44
CA ILE A 71 16.65 4.90 -4.65
C ILE A 71 16.30 6.35 -4.29
N CYS A 72 15.39 6.54 -3.34
CA CYS A 72 14.96 7.87 -2.89
C CYS A 72 16.11 8.65 -2.24
N LEU A 73 16.91 8.00 -1.37
CA LEU A 73 18.06 8.66 -0.75
C LEU A 73 19.10 9.10 -1.77
N LEU A 74 19.50 8.22 -2.69
CA LEU A 74 20.48 8.54 -3.72
C LEU A 74 19.97 9.63 -4.66
N SER A 75 18.69 9.56 -5.06
CA SER A 75 18.09 10.59 -5.90
C SER A 75 18.02 11.95 -5.19
N THR A 76 17.65 11.97 -3.91
CA THR A 76 17.58 13.19 -3.12
C THR A 76 18.95 13.82 -2.91
N ILE A 77 19.97 13.02 -2.56
CA ILE A 77 21.36 13.50 -2.41
C ILE A 77 21.86 14.04 -3.73
N TYR A 78 21.65 13.32 -4.83
CA TYR A 78 22.04 13.78 -6.15
C TYR A 78 21.39 15.13 -6.50
N LEU A 79 20.09 15.26 -6.30
CA LEU A 79 19.36 16.49 -6.57
C LEU A 79 19.78 17.63 -5.64
N ALA A 80 20.11 17.34 -4.37
CA ALA A 80 20.47 18.35 -3.40
C ALA A 80 21.91 18.88 -3.60
N GLU A 81 22.86 18.00 -3.89
CA GLU A 81 24.30 18.33 -3.89
C GLU A 81 24.87 18.50 -5.31
N TYR A 82 24.52 17.62 -6.24
CA TYR A 82 25.19 17.47 -7.53
C TYR A 82 24.41 18.03 -8.72
N ALA A 83 23.09 18.09 -8.66
CA ALA A 83 22.29 18.47 -9.82
C ALA A 83 22.40 19.95 -10.14
N SER A 84 22.56 20.26 -11.43
CA SER A 84 22.53 21.63 -11.94
C SER A 84 21.16 22.29 -11.75
N LYS A 85 21.10 23.62 -11.76
CA LYS A 85 19.86 24.39 -11.64
C LYS A 85 18.82 23.98 -12.69
N ASN A 86 19.25 23.66 -13.89
CA ASN A 86 18.37 23.26 -14.99
C ASN A 86 17.74 21.88 -14.72
N VAL A 87 18.53 20.92 -14.24
CA VAL A 87 18.03 19.58 -13.86
C VAL A 87 17.02 19.68 -12.72
N ARG A 88 17.33 20.45 -11.68
CA ARG A 88 16.38 20.69 -10.56
C ARG A 88 15.08 21.33 -11.03
N GLY A 89 15.20 22.31 -11.96
CA GLY A 89 14.03 23.01 -12.52
C GLY A 89 13.09 22.12 -13.31
N ILE A 90 13.58 20.99 -13.85
CA ILE A 90 12.75 20.02 -14.58
C ILE A 90 12.27 18.90 -13.66
N VAL A 91 13.16 18.33 -12.86
CA VAL A 91 12.84 17.16 -12.04
C VAL A 91 11.84 17.48 -10.93
N LYS A 92 11.99 18.65 -10.27
CA LYS A 92 11.08 19.03 -9.18
C LYS A 92 9.61 19.09 -9.62
N PRO A 93 9.22 19.79 -10.68
CA PRO A 93 7.84 19.78 -11.16
C PRO A 93 7.34 18.38 -11.59
N LEU A 94 8.22 17.55 -12.15
CA LEU A 94 7.85 16.17 -12.51
C LEU A 94 7.51 15.33 -11.29
N VAL A 95 8.30 15.41 -10.21
CA VAL A 95 8.02 14.73 -8.95
C VAL A 95 6.72 15.25 -8.34
N ASP A 96 6.51 16.57 -8.34
CA ASP A 96 5.27 17.18 -7.83
C ASP A 96 4.03 16.69 -8.62
N LEU A 97 4.16 16.51 -9.94
CA LEU A 97 3.10 15.95 -10.78
C LEU A 97 2.83 14.46 -10.44
N LEU A 98 3.88 13.67 -10.25
CA LEU A 98 3.74 12.26 -9.87
C LEU A 98 3.07 12.12 -8.49
N ALA A 99 3.43 12.97 -7.53
CA ALA A 99 2.82 13.00 -6.21
C ALA A 99 1.31 13.38 -6.25
N GLY A 100 0.86 14.06 -7.31
CA GLY A 100 -0.55 14.38 -7.53
C GLY A 100 -1.41 13.21 -8.05
N ILE A 101 -0.80 12.11 -8.49
CA ILE A 101 -1.54 10.96 -9.02
C ILE A 101 -2.22 10.20 -7.88
N PRO A 102 -3.55 9.94 -7.94
CA PRO A 102 -4.25 9.16 -6.93
C PRO A 102 -3.65 7.76 -6.78
N SER A 103 -3.51 7.27 -5.55
CA SER A 103 -2.95 5.94 -5.24
C SER A 103 -3.65 4.77 -5.94
N VAL A 104 -4.96 4.94 -6.20
CA VAL A 104 -5.77 3.95 -6.94
C VAL A 104 -5.24 3.74 -8.36
N VAL A 105 -4.74 4.81 -9.01
CA VAL A 105 -4.16 4.71 -10.36
C VAL A 105 -2.89 3.89 -10.35
N TYR A 106 -2.01 4.08 -9.34
CA TYR A 106 -0.83 3.24 -9.15
C TYR A 106 -1.21 1.78 -8.90
N GLY A 107 -2.24 1.52 -8.09
CA GLY A 107 -2.76 0.17 -7.85
C GLY A 107 -3.26 -0.50 -9.12
N LEU A 108 -4.04 0.22 -9.93
CA LEU A 108 -4.55 -0.28 -11.22
C LEU A 108 -3.40 -0.58 -12.19
N TRP A 109 -2.43 0.34 -12.31
CA TRP A 109 -1.25 0.13 -13.12
C TRP A 109 -0.42 -1.08 -12.64
N GLY A 110 -0.31 -1.26 -11.33
CA GLY A 110 0.33 -2.42 -10.72
C GLY A 110 -0.31 -3.74 -11.16
N VAL A 111 -1.64 -3.81 -11.17
CA VAL A 111 -2.38 -4.99 -11.64
C VAL A 111 -2.18 -5.23 -13.13
N LEU A 112 -2.17 -4.19 -13.95
CA LEU A 112 -2.07 -4.30 -15.39
C LEU A 112 -0.64 -4.52 -15.91
N ALA A 113 0.37 -4.03 -15.21
CA ALA A 113 1.77 -4.08 -15.65
C ALA A 113 2.65 -4.95 -14.74
N ILE A 114 2.65 -4.70 -13.41
CA ILE A 114 3.57 -5.38 -12.50
C ILE A 114 3.17 -6.85 -12.28
N VAL A 115 1.88 -7.13 -12.12
CA VAL A 115 1.39 -8.51 -11.92
C VAL A 115 1.73 -9.41 -13.13
N PRO A 116 1.46 -9.02 -14.40
CA PRO A 116 1.91 -9.80 -15.56
C PRO A 116 3.43 -9.90 -15.67
N LEU A 117 4.16 -8.82 -15.37
CA LEU A 117 5.63 -8.83 -15.39
C LEU A 117 6.20 -9.90 -14.44
N ILE A 118 5.64 -9.99 -13.25
CA ILE A 118 6.06 -11.01 -12.27
C ILE A 118 5.66 -12.41 -12.75
N ARG A 119 4.41 -12.59 -13.20
CA ARG A 119 3.91 -13.90 -13.64
C ARG A 119 4.67 -14.45 -14.84
N ASP A 120 4.90 -13.62 -15.85
CA ASP A 120 5.36 -14.08 -17.16
C ASP A 120 6.88 -14.02 -17.30
N HIS A 121 7.57 -13.20 -16.50
CA HIS A 121 9.02 -13.03 -16.62
C HIS A 121 9.78 -13.40 -15.34
N LEU A 122 9.40 -12.88 -14.18
CA LEU A 122 10.19 -13.10 -12.95
C LEU A 122 9.97 -14.50 -12.36
N ALA A 123 8.72 -14.97 -12.34
CA ALA A 123 8.40 -16.28 -11.78
C ALA A 123 9.02 -17.45 -12.55
N PRO A 124 9.02 -17.48 -13.90
CA PRO A 124 9.72 -18.52 -14.66
C PRO A 124 11.23 -18.51 -14.44
N LEU A 125 11.86 -17.33 -14.28
CA LEU A 125 13.29 -17.25 -13.96
C LEU A 125 13.64 -17.86 -12.60
N ALA A 126 12.70 -17.78 -11.64
CA ALA A 126 12.83 -18.41 -10.34
C ALA A 126 12.37 -19.89 -10.30
N GLY A 127 11.91 -20.43 -11.43
CA GLY A 127 11.38 -21.80 -11.52
C GLY A 127 10.05 -22.00 -10.78
N VAL A 128 9.30 -20.94 -10.55
CA VAL A 128 8.04 -20.96 -9.77
C VAL A 128 6.87 -20.54 -10.65
N THR A 129 5.73 -21.22 -10.51
CA THR A 129 4.47 -20.81 -11.13
C THR A 129 3.64 -19.98 -10.13
N THR A 130 3.21 -18.79 -10.53
CA THR A 130 2.37 -17.91 -9.70
C THR A 130 1.35 -17.17 -10.55
N THR A 131 0.28 -16.71 -9.91
CA THR A 131 -0.69 -15.81 -10.54
C THR A 131 -0.15 -14.39 -10.74
N GLY A 132 1.03 -14.07 -10.17
CA GLY A 132 1.63 -12.73 -10.15
C GLY A 132 1.17 -11.86 -8.98
N TYR A 133 0.03 -12.15 -8.37
CA TYR A 133 -0.42 -11.48 -7.15
C TYR A 133 0.42 -11.97 -5.96
N SER A 134 1.34 -11.16 -5.52
CA SER A 134 2.31 -11.54 -4.50
C SER A 134 2.73 -10.34 -3.65
N VAL A 135 3.38 -10.61 -2.52
CA VAL A 135 4.03 -9.59 -1.68
C VAL A 135 5.01 -8.77 -2.52
N LEU A 136 5.70 -9.42 -3.47
CA LEU A 136 6.62 -8.74 -4.38
C LEU A 136 5.89 -7.70 -5.26
N ALA A 137 4.74 -8.08 -5.84
CA ALA A 137 3.94 -7.14 -6.65
C ALA A 137 3.50 -5.93 -5.82
N GLY A 138 2.92 -6.17 -4.65
CA GLY A 138 2.50 -5.09 -3.74
C GLY A 138 3.64 -4.20 -3.30
N GLY A 139 4.78 -4.79 -2.92
CA GLY A 139 5.98 -4.06 -2.52
C GLY A 139 6.57 -3.20 -3.63
N MET A 140 6.62 -3.69 -4.86
CA MET A 140 7.07 -2.93 -6.03
C MET A 140 6.15 -1.74 -6.33
N VAL A 141 4.82 -1.96 -6.32
CA VAL A 141 3.85 -0.87 -6.54
C VAL A 141 3.97 0.21 -5.47
N LEU A 142 4.05 -0.19 -4.20
CA LEU A 142 4.25 0.76 -3.10
C LEU A 142 5.58 1.50 -3.20
N ALA A 143 6.66 0.82 -3.59
CA ALA A 143 7.98 1.45 -3.77
C ALA A 143 7.99 2.50 -4.88
N ILE A 144 7.18 2.32 -5.93
CA ILE A 144 7.04 3.31 -7.02
C ILE A 144 6.16 4.49 -6.59
N MET A 145 5.21 4.26 -5.68
CA MET A 145 4.29 5.30 -5.21
C MET A 145 4.95 6.28 -4.22
N VAL A 146 5.99 5.84 -3.51
CA VAL A 146 6.75 6.64 -2.53
C VAL A 146 7.83 7.48 -3.19
#